data_dee04625cd937d9afd238c635080c420
#
_entry.id   dee04625cd937d9afd238c635080c420
#
_cell.length_a   1.000
_cell.length_b   1.000
_cell.length_c   1.000
_cell.angle_alpha   90.00
_cell.angle_beta   90.00
_cell.angle_gamma   90.00
#
_symmetry.space_group_name_H-M   'P 1'
#
loop_
_entity.id
_entity.type
_entity.pdbx_description
1 polymer ?
#
loop_
_entity_poly.entity_id
_entity_poly.type
_entity_poly.pdbx_seq_one_letter_code
_entity_poly.pdbx_strand_id
1 'polypeptide(L)'
;MTGKGSVNHNSRKFHAKNTDPERSYLNIEYCNENIKDVYHELFDEALARHNEKQTRSDRRIDNYYEKIRSGKQEKPFHEIILQIGDKDNMGAKTENGQLAAKVLDKYMRDFQHRNPTLRVFSAYLHMDEATPHLHIDFIPYTTGCLLYTSPSPRD
;
A
#
# COMPACT_ATOMS: atom_id res chain seq x y z
N MET A 1 -7.73 7.38 -6.81
CA MET A 1 -8.46 6.09 -6.80
C MET A 1 -7.91 5.21 -5.71
N THR A 2 -8.78 4.58 -4.92
CA THR A 2 -8.40 3.65 -3.86
C THR A 2 -8.97 2.28 -4.15
N GLY A 3 -8.26 1.21 -3.83
CA GLY A 3 -8.73 -0.13 -4.11
C GLY A 3 -7.81 -1.21 -3.54
N LYS A 4 -8.06 -2.44 -3.93
CA LYS A 4 -7.18 -3.57 -3.63
C LYS A 4 -6.15 -3.66 -4.74
N GLY A 5 -4.94 -3.25 -4.46
CA GLY A 5 -3.86 -3.29 -5.43
C GLY A 5 -3.30 -4.69 -5.67
N SER A 6 -2.50 -4.82 -6.70
CA SER A 6 -1.73 -6.03 -6.99
C SER A 6 -0.25 -5.74 -6.82
N VAL A 7 0.32 -6.21 -5.72
CA VAL A 7 1.75 -6.03 -5.42
C VAL A 7 2.62 -6.66 -6.52
N ASN A 8 2.22 -7.82 -7.03
CA ASN A 8 2.96 -8.51 -8.08
C ASN A 8 2.96 -7.73 -9.41
N HIS A 9 1.82 -7.12 -9.76
CA HIS A 9 1.74 -6.23 -10.92
C HIS A 9 2.62 -5.00 -10.72
N ASN A 10 2.54 -4.37 -9.54
CA ASN A 10 3.29 -3.16 -9.23
C ASN A 10 4.81 -3.42 -9.25
N SER A 11 5.26 -4.56 -8.74
CA SER A 11 6.67 -4.94 -8.73
C SER A 11 7.15 -5.53 -10.05
N ARG A 12 6.27 -5.63 -11.05
CA ARG A 12 6.56 -6.21 -12.37
C ARG A 12 7.04 -7.65 -12.31
N LYS A 13 6.50 -8.44 -11.39
CA LYS A 13 6.65 -9.90 -11.43
C LYS A 13 5.97 -10.50 -12.67
N PHE A 14 5.02 -9.77 -13.25
CA PHE A 14 4.45 -10.04 -14.57
C PHE A 14 4.16 -8.71 -15.27
N HIS A 15 4.07 -8.74 -16.60
CA HIS A 15 3.75 -7.56 -17.40
C HIS A 15 2.33 -7.70 -17.96
N ALA A 16 1.49 -6.68 -17.70
CA ALA A 16 0.17 -6.58 -18.31
C ALA A 16 0.28 -6.06 -19.75
N LYS A 17 -0.80 -6.20 -20.51
CA LYS A 17 -0.81 -5.77 -21.93
C LYS A 17 -0.53 -4.30 -22.14
N ASN A 18 -0.86 -3.47 -21.16
CA ASN A 18 -0.68 -2.01 -21.24
C ASN A 18 0.71 -1.55 -20.77
N THR A 19 1.60 -2.46 -20.42
CA THR A 19 2.96 -2.13 -20.00
C THR A 19 3.96 -2.36 -21.14
N ASP A 20 5.03 -1.56 -21.14
CA ASP A 20 6.12 -1.68 -22.08
C ASP A 20 7.37 -2.21 -21.34
N PRO A 21 7.71 -3.50 -21.50
CA PRO A 21 8.85 -4.09 -20.79
C PRO A 21 10.17 -3.38 -21.06
N GLU A 22 10.34 -2.77 -22.24
CA GLU A 22 11.57 -2.04 -22.60
C GLU A 22 11.76 -0.78 -21.78
N ARG A 23 10.67 -0.22 -21.19
CA ARG A 23 10.73 0.98 -20.35
C ARG A 23 10.65 0.68 -18.86
N SER A 24 10.53 -0.58 -18.47
CA SER A 24 10.40 -0.94 -17.04
C SER A 24 11.62 -0.53 -16.22
N TYR A 25 12.78 -0.38 -16.83
CA TYR A 25 13.99 0.09 -16.15
C TYR A 25 13.88 1.54 -15.66
N LEU A 26 12.93 2.31 -16.21
CA LEU A 26 12.66 3.69 -15.79
C LEU A 26 11.76 3.76 -14.56
N ASN A 27 11.15 2.65 -14.17
CA ASN A 27 10.31 2.58 -12.98
C ASN A 27 11.15 2.81 -11.72
N ILE A 28 10.56 3.48 -10.75
CA ILE A 28 11.19 3.73 -9.45
C ILE A 28 10.52 2.87 -8.40
N GLU A 29 11.30 2.05 -7.72
CA GLU A 29 10.84 1.32 -6.54
C GLU A 29 11.24 2.10 -5.30
N TYR A 30 10.24 2.59 -4.55
CA TYR A 30 10.50 3.30 -3.29
C TYR A 30 10.64 2.35 -2.12
N CYS A 31 9.80 1.32 -2.09
CA CYS A 31 9.86 0.25 -1.11
C CYS A 31 9.07 -0.96 -1.62
N ASN A 32 9.43 -2.12 -1.13
CA ASN A 32 8.72 -3.37 -1.41
C ASN A 32 8.98 -4.33 -0.25
N GLU A 33 8.21 -4.18 0.82
CA GLU A 33 8.32 -4.98 2.02
C GLU A 33 7.25 -6.07 2.03
N ASN A 34 7.52 -7.17 2.72
CA ASN A 34 6.54 -8.22 2.89
C ASN A 34 5.44 -7.76 3.84
N ILE A 35 4.19 -7.80 3.38
CA ILE A 35 3.05 -7.32 4.16
C ILE A 35 2.89 -8.06 5.49
N LYS A 36 3.21 -9.34 5.53
CA LYS A 36 3.10 -10.14 6.77
C LYS A 36 4.09 -9.66 7.82
N ASP A 37 5.32 -9.34 7.39
CA ASP A 37 6.34 -8.79 8.28
C ASP A 37 5.93 -7.42 8.82
N VAL A 38 5.34 -6.59 7.98
CA VAL A 38 4.83 -5.27 8.39
C VAL A 38 3.68 -5.42 9.39
N TYR A 39 2.80 -6.40 9.20
CA TYR A 39 1.74 -6.70 10.17
C TYR A 39 2.31 -7.07 11.53
N HIS A 40 3.39 -7.87 11.57
CA HIS A 40 4.06 -8.18 12.82
C HIS A 40 4.64 -6.92 13.48
N GLU A 41 5.31 -6.08 12.69
CA GLU A 41 5.86 -4.82 13.18
C GLU A 41 4.79 -3.93 13.81
N LEU A 42 3.64 -3.80 13.17
CA LEU A 42 2.58 -2.87 13.58
C LEU A 42 1.70 -3.41 14.71
N PHE A 43 1.41 -4.71 14.72
CA PHE A 43 0.29 -5.24 15.50
C PHE A 43 0.63 -6.31 16.52
N ASP A 44 1.84 -6.88 16.53
CA ASP A 44 2.17 -7.99 17.45
C ASP A 44 1.98 -7.61 18.92
N GLU A 45 2.41 -6.42 19.31
CA GLU A 45 2.25 -5.95 20.68
C GLU A 45 0.78 -5.80 21.07
N ALA A 46 -0.01 -5.15 20.20
CA ALA A 46 -1.44 -4.98 20.42
C ALA A 46 -2.18 -6.33 20.42
N LEU A 47 -1.74 -7.25 19.58
CA LEU A 47 -2.28 -8.61 19.50
C LEU A 47 -2.02 -9.38 20.79
N ALA A 48 -0.82 -9.29 21.34
CA ALA A 48 -0.47 -9.92 22.61
C ALA A 48 -1.37 -9.39 23.74
N ARG A 49 -1.56 -8.08 23.82
CA ARG A 49 -2.47 -7.47 24.81
C ARG A 49 -3.91 -7.93 24.63
N HIS A 50 -4.38 -8.00 23.38
CA HIS A 50 -5.73 -8.49 23.09
C HIS A 50 -5.90 -9.93 23.56
N ASN A 51 -4.95 -10.81 23.25
CA ASN A 51 -5.03 -12.23 23.60
C ASN A 51 -4.95 -12.47 25.11
N GLU A 52 -4.18 -11.67 25.83
CA GLU A 52 -4.11 -11.76 27.30
C GLU A 52 -5.46 -11.53 27.97
N LYS A 53 -6.30 -10.69 27.38
CA LYS A 53 -7.64 -10.37 27.90
C LYS A 53 -8.67 -11.47 27.60
N GLN A 54 -8.35 -12.41 26.73
CA GLN A 54 -9.28 -13.45 26.30
C GLN A 54 -9.12 -14.70 27.16
N THR A 55 -10.14 -15.00 27.96
CA THR A 55 -10.17 -16.23 28.77
C THR A 55 -10.51 -17.47 27.92
N ARG A 56 -11.24 -17.27 26.82
CA ARG A 56 -11.62 -18.36 25.90
C ARG A 56 -10.63 -18.43 24.75
N SER A 57 -10.13 -19.65 24.48
CA SER A 57 -9.15 -19.90 23.43
C SER A 57 -9.69 -19.57 22.04
N ASP A 58 -11.00 -19.77 21.81
CA ASP A 58 -11.63 -19.48 20.51
C ASP A 58 -11.72 -17.97 20.19
N ARG A 59 -11.48 -17.11 21.17
CA ARG A 59 -11.45 -15.66 20.99
C ARG A 59 -10.05 -15.10 20.82
N ARG A 60 -9.04 -15.93 20.98
CA ARG A 60 -7.65 -15.54 20.74
C ARG A 60 -7.36 -15.53 19.25
N ILE A 61 -6.47 -14.65 18.84
CA ILE A 61 -6.05 -14.51 17.44
C ILE A 61 -4.61 -14.98 17.32
N ASP A 62 -4.36 -16.04 16.55
CA ASP A 62 -3.03 -16.57 16.34
C ASP A 62 -2.28 -15.84 15.24
N ASN A 63 -2.99 -15.55 14.13
CA ASN A 63 -2.42 -14.89 12.96
C ASN A 63 -3.33 -13.73 12.55
N TYR A 64 -2.92 -12.51 12.88
CA TYR A 64 -3.73 -11.33 12.65
C TYR A 64 -3.89 -11.02 11.16
N TYR A 65 -2.82 -11.15 10.37
CA TYR A 65 -2.91 -10.94 8.92
C TYR A 65 -3.93 -11.87 8.27
N GLU A 66 -3.89 -13.17 8.60
CA GLU A 66 -4.84 -14.13 8.06
C GLU A 66 -6.27 -13.84 8.49
N LYS A 67 -6.46 -13.38 9.72
CA LYS A 67 -7.77 -12.98 10.21
C LYS A 67 -8.34 -11.82 9.41
N ILE A 68 -7.54 -10.80 9.14
CA ILE A 68 -7.97 -9.65 8.33
C ILE A 68 -8.21 -10.08 6.88
N ARG A 69 -7.28 -10.85 6.30
CA ARG A 69 -7.37 -11.29 4.91
C ARG A 69 -8.61 -12.14 4.64
N SER A 70 -8.95 -13.03 5.56
CA SER A 70 -10.12 -13.91 5.44
C SER A 70 -11.42 -13.27 5.88
N GLY A 71 -11.35 -12.15 6.58
CA GLY A 71 -12.52 -11.41 7.04
C GLY A 71 -13.19 -10.64 5.91
N LYS A 72 -14.42 -10.18 6.18
CA LYS A 72 -15.22 -9.42 5.20
C LYS A 72 -15.29 -7.93 5.50
N GLN A 73 -14.89 -7.51 6.69
CA GLN A 73 -15.04 -6.13 7.15
C GLN A 73 -13.82 -5.28 6.81
N GLU A 74 -12.62 -5.82 7.01
CA GLU A 74 -11.38 -5.09 6.84
C GLU A 74 -10.61 -5.60 5.64
N LYS A 75 -9.89 -4.70 4.97
CA LYS A 75 -8.95 -5.05 3.92
C LYS A 75 -7.54 -5.13 4.51
N PRO A 76 -6.70 -6.07 4.05
CA PRO A 76 -5.33 -6.16 4.54
C PRO A 76 -4.52 -4.89 4.29
N PHE A 77 -4.77 -4.22 3.17
CA PHE A 77 -4.11 -2.96 2.80
C PHE A 77 -4.96 -2.18 1.82
N HIS A 78 -4.58 -0.94 1.57
CA HIS A 78 -5.20 -0.07 0.58
C HIS A 78 -4.16 0.40 -0.42
N GLU A 79 -4.62 0.67 -1.64
CA GLU A 79 -3.77 1.25 -2.69
C GLU A 79 -4.32 2.60 -3.11
N ILE A 80 -3.41 3.57 -3.27
CA ILE A 80 -3.69 4.84 -3.93
C ILE A 80 -2.93 4.83 -5.25
N ILE A 81 -3.63 5.14 -6.34
CA ILE A 81 -3.02 5.31 -7.66
C ILE A 81 -3.16 6.77 -8.04
N LEU A 82 -2.03 7.42 -8.29
CA LEU A 82 -1.98 8.83 -8.69
C LEU A 82 -1.46 8.97 -10.11
N GLN A 83 -2.17 9.75 -10.90
CA GLN A 83 -1.84 10.07 -12.27
C GLN A 83 -2.09 11.55 -12.49
N ILE A 84 -1.23 12.22 -13.26
CA ILE A 84 -1.40 13.62 -13.62
C ILE A 84 -1.72 13.69 -15.12
N GLY A 85 -2.89 14.25 -15.44
CA GLY A 85 -3.32 14.41 -16.83
C GLY A 85 -3.72 13.11 -17.51
N ASP A 86 -3.66 13.12 -18.84
CA ASP A 86 -4.02 11.98 -19.69
C ASP A 86 -2.87 11.62 -20.65
N LYS A 87 -3.05 10.52 -21.39
CA LYS A 87 -2.04 10.03 -22.31
C LYS A 87 -1.71 11.00 -23.45
N ASP A 88 -2.66 11.85 -23.83
CA ASP A 88 -2.48 12.76 -24.97
C ASP A 88 -1.66 13.99 -24.58
N ASN A 89 -1.80 14.46 -23.33
CA ASN A 89 -1.11 15.63 -22.82
C ASN A 89 0.09 15.32 -21.93
N MET A 90 0.05 14.20 -21.21
CA MET A 90 1.02 13.82 -20.19
C MET A 90 1.59 12.43 -20.42
N GLY A 91 1.74 12.03 -21.71
CA GLY A 91 2.34 10.73 -22.02
C GLY A 91 3.74 10.57 -21.43
N ALA A 92 4.06 9.38 -20.96
CA ALA A 92 5.31 9.09 -20.24
C ALA A 92 6.59 9.47 -21.02
N LYS A 93 6.51 9.44 -22.35
CA LYS A 93 7.63 9.79 -23.24
C LYS A 93 7.72 11.29 -23.53
N THR A 94 6.71 12.06 -23.15
CA THR A 94 6.67 13.50 -23.43
C THR A 94 7.39 14.28 -22.34
N GLU A 95 7.75 15.53 -22.67
CA GLU A 95 8.34 16.46 -21.71
C GLU A 95 7.41 16.72 -20.53
N ASN A 96 6.10 16.89 -20.81
CA ASN A 96 5.08 17.05 -19.76
C ASN A 96 4.94 15.79 -18.91
N GLY A 97 5.06 14.60 -19.51
CA GLY A 97 5.06 13.33 -18.79
C GLY A 97 6.23 13.21 -17.83
N GLN A 98 7.41 13.66 -18.25
CA GLN A 98 8.59 13.68 -17.38
C GLN A 98 8.43 14.66 -16.23
N LEU A 99 7.81 15.82 -16.47
CA LEU A 99 7.50 16.79 -15.43
C LEU A 99 6.49 16.21 -14.43
N ALA A 100 5.46 15.53 -14.94
CA ALA A 100 4.48 14.83 -14.10
C ALA A 100 5.16 13.77 -13.23
N ALA A 101 6.10 13.01 -13.78
CA ALA A 101 6.87 12.02 -13.02
C ALA A 101 7.66 12.67 -11.88
N LYS A 102 8.27 13.83 -12.11
CA LYS A 102 8.99 14.58 -11.05
C LYS A 102 8.05 15.02 -9.94
N VAL A 103 6.86 15.49 -10.29
CA VAL A 103 5.84 15.90 -9.30
C VAL A 103 5.39 14.70 -8.47
N LEU A 104 5.13 13.56 -9.13
CA LEU A 104 4.73 12.33 -8.44
C LEU A 104 5.85 11.80 -7.54
N ASP A 105 7.09 11.87 -8.01
CA ASP A 105 8.26 11.46 -7.22
C ASP A 105 8.38 12.31 -5.94
N LYS A 106 8.26 13.61 -6.05
CA LYS A 106 8.30 14.50 -4.89
C LYS A 106 7.15 14.20 -3.93
N TYR A 107 5.96 13.99 -4.45
CA TYR A 107 4.80 13.62 -3.65
C TYR A 107 5.06 12.35 -2.84
N MET A 108 5.64 11.33 -3.48
CA MET A 108 5.94 10.07 -2.80
C MET A 108 6.98 10.23 -1.71
N ARG A 109 8.05 10.97 -1.96
CA ARG A 109 9.12 11.16 -0.97
C ARG A 109 8.63 11.84 0.31
N ASP A 110 7.61 12.69 0.20
CA ASP A 110 7.03 13.37 1.34
C ASP A 110 5.82 12.62 1.95
N PHE A 111 5.33 11.58 1.29
CA PHE A 111 4.06 10.95 1.64
C PHE A 111 4.04 10.41 3.06
N GLN A 112 5.04 9.66 3.46
CA GLN A 112 5.08 9.04 4.79
C GLN A 112 5.15 10.08 5.90
N HIS A 113 5.89 11.16 5.66
CA HIS A 113 5.99 12.27 6.61
C HIS A 113 4.65 12.98 6.82
N ARG A 114 3.91 13.21 5.73
CA ARG A 114 2.59 13.85 5.81
C ARG A 114 1.50 12.92 6.33
N ASN A 115 1.70 11.62 6.22
CA ASN A 115 0.71 10.61 6.61
C ASN A 115 1.34 9.56 7.54
N PRO A 116 1.69 9.95 8.78
CA PRO A 116 2.41 9.04 9.68
C PRO A 116 1.60 7.83 10.15
N THR A 117 0.27 7.87 10.00
CA THR A 117 -0.61 6.74 10.37
C THR A 117 -0.90 5.81 9.19
N LEU A 118 -0.28 6.05 8.05
CA LEU A 118 -0.38 5.20 6.87
C LEU A 118 0.98 4.54 6.64
N ARG A 119 1.13 3.29 7.09
CA ARG A 119 2.40 2.58 6.93
C ARG A 119 2.53 2.07 5.50
N VAL A 120 3.32 2.76 4.69
CA VAL A 120 3.62 2.34 3.32
C VAL A 120 4.55 1.14 3.36
N PHE A 121 4.21 0.07 2.65
CA PHE A 121 5.05 -1.12 2.54
C PHE A 121 5.45 -1.45 1.11
N SER A 122 4.76 -0.89 0.12
CA SER A 122 5.08 -1.06 -1.30
C SER A 122 4.70 0.21 -2.05
N ALA A 123 5.63 0.78 -2.80
CA ALA A 123 5.37 1.97 -3.59
C ALA A 123 6.28 1.99 -4.83
N TYR A 124 5.67 2.32 -5.98
CA TYR A 124 6.32 2.34 -7.27
C TYR A 124 5.85 3.52 -8.11
N LEU A 125 6.78 4.14 -8.83
CA LEU A 125 6.46 5.04 -9.91
C LEU A 125 6.68 4.28 -11.23
N HIS A 126 5.61 4.05 -11.97
CA HIS A 126 5.64 3.33 -13.24
C HIS A 126 5.77 4.28 -14.40
N MET A 127 6.82 4.09 -15.20
CA MET A 127 7.10 4.85 -16.42
C MET A 127 6.93 3.98 -17.68
N ASP A 128 6.54 2.72 -17.52
CA ASP A 128 6.38 1.75 -18.60
C ASP A 128 4.93 1.60 -19.07
N GLU A 129 4.08 2.54 -18.69
CA GLU A 129 2.70 2.63 -19.16
C GLU A 129 2.51 3.90 -20.01
N ALA A 130 1.30 4.15 -20.51
CA ALA A 130 0.99 5.29 -21.37
C ALA A 130 1.29 6.64 -20.69
N THR A 131 1.01 6.73 -19.38
CA THR A 131 1.31 7.89 -18.54
C THR A 131 2.06 7.45 -17.29
N PRO A 132 2.81 8.35 -16.62
CA PRO A 132 3.38 8.04 -15.33
C PRO A 132 2.30 7.75 -14.29
N HIS A 133 2.46 6.66 -13.54
CA HIS A 133 1.54 6.27 -12.47
C HIS A 133 2.32 6.00 -11.19
N LEU A 134 1.86 6.62 -10.10
CA LEU A 134 2.39 6.34 -8.76
C LEU A 134 1.42 5.41 -8.04
N HIS A 135 1.92 4.26 -7.62
CA HIS A 135 1.18 3.27 -6.83
C HIS A 135 1.72 3.28 -5.40
N ILE A 136 0.85 3.48 -4.43
CA ILE A 136 1.22 3.49 -3.02
C ILE A 136 0.34 2.49 -2.29
N ASP A 137 0.93 1.43 -1.78
CA ASP A 137 0.25 0.42 -0.97
C ASP A 137 0.59 0.66 0.49
N PHE A 138 -0.44 0.77 1.33
CA PHE A 138 -0.26 1.12 2.72
C PHE A 138 -1.26 0.42 3.64
N ILE A 139 -0.89 0.34 4.91
CA ILE A 139 -1.73 -0.16 5.98
C ILE A 139 -2.03 1.01 6.90
N PRO A 140 -3.31 1.44 7.01
CA PRO A 140 -3.67 2.43 8.02
C PRO A 140 -3.62 1.79 9.41
N TYR A 141 -3.05 2.48 10.38
CA TYR A 141 -2.91 1.94 11.72
C TYR A 141 -2.96 3.04 12.77
N THR A 142 -3.27 2.64 13.99
CA THR A 142 -3.16 3.48 15.18
C THR A 142 -2.26 2.77 16.17
N THR A 143 -1.30 3.49 16.75
CA THR A 143 -0.34 2.91 17.68
C THR A 143 -1.07 2.23 18.85
N GLY A 144 -0.72 0.96 19.07
CA GLY A 144 -1.26 0.17 20.16
C GLY A 144 -2.66 -0.40 19.94
N CYS A 145 -3.23 -0.25 18.74
CA CYS A 145 -4.58 -0.74 18.43
C CYS A 145 -4.56 -1.73 17.27
N LEU A 146 -5.49 -2.69 17.30
CA LEU A 146 -5.77 -3.56 16.18
C LEU A 146 -6.77 -2.89 15.23
N LEU A 147 -6.67 -3.19 13.92
CA LEU A 147 -7.53 -2.57 12.91
C LEU A 147 -9.02 -2.79 13.15
N TYR A 148 -9.40 -3.99 13.58
CA TYR A 148 -10.80 -4.31 13.72
C TYR A 148 -11.32 -4.18 15.16
N THR A 149 -10.45 -3.95 16.12
CA THR A 149 -10.87 -3.45 17.41
C THR A 149 -10.99 -1.94 17.34
N SER A 150 -11.73 -1.49 16.37
CA SER A 150 -12.18 -0.12 16.37
C SER A 150 -12.67 0.19 17.77
N PRO A 151 -12.19 1.26 18.41
CA PRO A 151 -12.70 1.60 19.73
C PRO A 151 -14.19 1.81 19.60
N SER A 152 -14.89 0.77 19.90
CA SER A 152 -16.31 0.91 20.14
C SER A 152 -16.43 1.91 21.28
N PRO A 153 -17.28 2.93 21.18
CA PRO A 153 -17.52 3.82 22.31
C PRO A 153 -17.96 3.11 23.57
N ARG A 154 -18.13 1.80 23.46
CA ARG A 154 -18.59 0.93 24.54
C ARG A 154 -17.50 0.07 25.13
N ASP A 155 -16.31 0.16 24.62
CA ASP A 155 -15.17 -0.60 25.13
C ASP A 155 -14.39 0.22 26.15
#